data_2ca604ce50f113cba2583c0790761541
#
_entry.id   2ca604ce50f113cba2583c0790761541
#
_cell.length_a   1.000
_cell.length_b   1.000
_cell.length_c   1.000
_cell.angle_alpha   90.00
_cell.angle_beta   90.00
_cell.angle_gamma   90.00
#
_symmetry.space_group_name_H-M   'P 1'
#
loop_
_entity.id
_entity.type
_entity.pdbx_description
1 polymer ?
#
loop_
_entity_poly.entity_id
_entity_poly.type
_entity_poly.pdbx_seq_one_letter_code
_entity_poly.pdbx_strand_id
1 'polypeptide(L)'
;MKAGCYTAIITPFKNNAVDYEGLEKLAGFQIQNGITGILAVGTTGESPVLTWDEHNKVTETIAQKTKGKCLCIAGTGSNNTAESLAATRHAAEAGADAVLLVEPYYNGPSSLEIRKEYVAPIAAAYKDLDVI
;
A
#
# COMPACT_ATOMS: atom_id res chain seq x y z
N MET A 1 4.89 -2.67 -13.77
CA MET A 1 3.51 -3.25 -13.61
C MET A 1 3.06 -3.95 -14.88
N LYS A 2 2.34 -5.09 -14.82
CA LYS A 2 1.73 -5.78 -15.96
C LYS A 2 0.25 -5.39 -16.14
N ALA A 3 -0.28 -5.50 -17.35
CA ALA A 3 -1.71 -5.30 -17.61
C ALA A 3 -2.55 -6.36 -16.90
N GLY A 4 -3.72 -5.96 -16.34
CA GLY A 4 -4.58 -6.91 -15.63
C GLY A 4 -5.61 -6.22 -14.74
N CYS A 5 -6.28 -7.03 -13.92
CA CYS A 5 -7.24 -6.56 -12.94
C CYS A 5 -6.57 -6.45 -11.56
N TYR A 6 -6.73 -5.31 -10.93
CA TYR A 6 -6.19 -5.01 -9.59
C TYR A 6 -7.34 -4.63 -8.66
N THR A 7 -7.35 -5.19 -7.47
CA THR A 7 -8.35 -4.84 -6.45
C THR A 7 -7.73 -3.96 -5.37
N ALA A 8 -8.40 -2.86 -5.05
CA ALA A 8 -8.17 -2.16 -3.80
C ALA A 8 -8.95 -2.92 -2.71
N ILE A 9 -8.22 -3.60 -1.83
CA ILE A 9 -8.83 -4.43 -0.79
C ILE A 9 -9.25 -3.58 0.41
N ILE A 10 -10.38 -3.91 1.02
CA ILE A 10 -10.80 -3.32 2.29
C ILE A 10 -9.93 -3.82 3.44
N THR A 11 -9.83 -3.05 4.51
CA THR A 11 -9.30 -3.51 5.80
C THR A 11 -10.47 -3.92 6.69
N PRO A 12 -10.72 -5.22 6.91
CA PRO A 12 -11.83 -5.64 7.76
C PRO A 12 -11.53 -5.40 9.23
N PHE A 13 -12.58 -5.01 9.99
CA PHE A 13 -12.51 -4.80 11.42
C PHE A 13 -13.44 -5.75 12.17
N LYS A 14 -13.00 -6.16 13.35
CA LYS A 14 -13.78 -6.98 14.29
C LYS A 14 -13.47 -6.55 15.73
N ASN A 15 -14.50 -6.27 16.50
CA ASN A 15 -14.36 -5.82 17.90
C ASN A 15 -13.42 -4.59 18.05
N ASN A 16 -13.57 -3.60 17.18
CA ASN A 16 -12.75 -2.38 17.11
C ASN A 16 -11.24 -2.59 16.85
N ALA A 17 -10.86 -3.71 16.28
CA ALA A 17 -9.49 -4.00 15.86
C ALA A 17 -9.47 -4.54 14.42
N VAL A 18 -8.32 -4.48 13.76
CA VAL A 18 -8.15 -5.07 12.43
C VAL A 18 -8.34 -6.59 12.50
N ASP A 19 -9.21 -7.12 11.66
CA ASP A 19 -9.44 -8.57 11.50
C ASP A 19 -8.46 -9.15 10.46
N TYR A 20 -7.26 -9.48 10.91
CA TYR A 20 -6.23 -10.06 10.02
C TYR A 20 -6.64 -11.40 9.43
N GLU A 21 -7.40 -12.23 10.16
CA GLU A 21 -7.93 -13.49 9.63
C GLU A 21 -8.94 -13.25 8.50
N GLY A 22 -9.83 -12.28 8.68
CA GLY A 22 -10.76 -11.83 7.65
C GLY A 22 -10.04 -11.27 6.44
N LEU A 23 -8.99 -10.47 6.66
CA LEU A 23 -8.14 -9.92 5.60
C LEU A 23 -7.48 -11.02 4.76
N GLU A 24 -6.91 -12.04 5.40
CA GLU A 24 -6.31 -13.18 4.71
C GLU A 24 -7.32 -13.97 3.88
N LYS A 25 -8.55 -14.15 4.38
CA LYS A 25 -9.64 -14.81 3.67
C LYS A 25 -10.04 -14.02 2.42
N LEU A 26 -10.18 -12.69 2.55
CA LEU A 26 -10.48 -11.80 1.43
C LEU A 26 -9.38 -11.83 0.35
N ALA A 27 -8.11 -11.73 0.76
CA ALA A 27 -6.99 -11.83 -0.16
C ALA A 27 -6.96 -13.21 -0.85
N GLY A 28 -7.20 -14.28 -0.10
CA GLY A 28 -7.30 -15.63 -0.64
C GLY A 28 -8.41 -15.77 -1.68
N PHE A 29 -9.57 -15.17 -1.45
CA PHE A 29 -10.66 -15.12 -2.41
C PHE A 29 -10.25 -14.42 -3.72
N GLN A 30 -9.60 -13.25 -3.63
CA GLN A 30 -9.13 -12.55 -4.82
C GLN A 30 -8.13 -13.38 -5.63
N ILE A 31 -7.16 -13.99 -4.95
CA ILE A 31 -6.13 -14.84 -5.58
C ILE A 31 -6.77 -16.03 -6.29
N GLN A 32 -7.71 -16.72 -5.64
CA GLN A 32 -8.40 -17.88 -6.21
C GLN A 32 -9.23 -17.52 -7.45
N ASN A 33 -9.69 -16.27 -7.55
CA ASN A 33 -10.44 -15.75 -8.70
C ASN A 33 -9.55 -15.05 -9.76
N GLY A 34 -8.23 -15.27 -9.70
CA GLY A 34 -7.31 -14.88 -10.77
C GLY A 34 -6.97 -13.39 -10.81
N ILE A 35 -7.01 -12.69 -9.68
CA ILE A 35 -6.61 -11.28 -9.61
C ILE A 35 -5.13 -11.09 -10.02
N THR A 36 -4.82 -10.01 -10.71
CA THR A 36 -3.45 -9.69 -11.13
C THR A 36 -2.62 -9.10 -10.00
N GLY A 37 -3.26 -8.34 -9.11
CA GLY A 37 -2.63 -7.77 -7.93
C GLY A 37 -3.63 -7.23 -6.92
N ILE A 38 -3.17 -7.04 -5.70
CA ILE A 38 -3.95 -6.53 -4.58
C ILE A 38 -3.28 -5.25 -4.08
N LEU A 39 -4.04 -4.15 -4.01
CA LEU A 39 -3.63 -2.91 -3.35
C LEU A 39 -4.11 -2.96 -1.90
N ALA A 40 -3.16 -3.02 -0.98
CA ALA A 40 -3.37 -2.90 0.45
C ALA A 40 -3.31 -1.43 0.91
N VAL A 41 -4.04 -1.10 1.93
CA VAL A 41 -3.99 0.20 2.65
C VAL A 41 -4.05 1.45 1.76
N GLY A 42 -4.78 1.34 0.63
CA GLY A 42 -5.20 2.52 -0.12
C GLY A 42 -6.41 3.19 0.55
N THR A 43 -7.07 4.13 -0.17
CA THR A 43 -8.29 4.80 0.31
C THR A 43 -9.40 3.81 0.65
N THR A 44 -9.60 2.79 -0.18
CA THR A 44 -10.57 1.70 0.08
C THR A 44 -10.23 0.90 1.34
N GLY A 45 -8.95 0.75 1.65
CA GLY A 45 -8.46 0.09 2.86
C GLY A 45 -8.45 0.98 4.10
N GLU A 46 -9.04 2.18 4.02
CA GLU A 46 -9.21 3.11 5.14
C GLU A 46 -7.89 3.51 5.82
N SER A 47 -6.80 3.64 5.03
CA SER A 47 -5.45 3.96 5.53
C SER A 47 -5.39 5.07 6.60
N PRO A 48 -6.13 6.20 6.50
CA PRO A 48 -6.02 7.28 7.49
C PRO A 48 -6.55 6.96 8.89
N VAL A 49 -7.32 5.88 9.06
CA VAL A 49 -7.87 5.50 10.39
C VAL A 49 -7.04 4.43 11.09
N LEU A 50 -6.03 3.90 10.40
CA LEU A 50 -5.09 2.91 10.96
C LEU A 50 -3.95 3.61 11.69
N THR A 51 -3.52 3.05 12.80
CA THR A 51 -2.20 3.36 13.35
C THR A 51 -1.12 2.88 12.39
N TRP A 52 0.09 3.45 12.45
CA TRP A 52 1.20 3.00 11.59
C TRP A 52 1.55 1.52 11.81
N ASP A 53 1.40 1.01 13.02
CA ASP A 53 1.61 -0.41 13.33
C ASP A 53 0.58 -1.30 12.62
N GLU A 54 -0.70 -0.92 12.66
CA GLU A 54 -1.77 -1.63 11.93
C GLU A 54 -1.57 -1.54 10.42
N HIS A 55 -1.26 -0.35 9.90
CA HIS A 55 -0.96 -0.12 8.49
C HIS A 55 0.17 -1.02 7.98
N ASN A 56 1.27 -1.06 8.71
CA ASN A 56 2.42 -1.89 8.39
C ASN A 56 2.06 -3.37 8.45
N LYS A 57 1.31 -3.79 9.46
CA LYS A 57 0.89 -5.17 9.64
C LYS A 57 -0.09 -5.65 8.55
N VAL A 58 -1.00 -4.79 8.09
CA VAL A 58 -1.88 -5.07 6.93
C VAL A 58 -1.04 -5.25 5.68
N THR A 59 -0.08 -4.36 5.43
CA THR A 59 0.85 -4.45 4.29
C THR A 59 1.63 -5.77 4.31
N GLU A 60 2.24 -6.14 5.44
CA GLU A 60 2.93 -7.42 5.61
C GLU A 60 2.04 -8.62 5.32
N THR A 61 0.81 -8.61 5.89
CA THR A 61 -0.15 -9.70 5.72
C THR A 61 -0.49 -9.92 4.25
N ILE A 62 -0.74 -8.84 3.49
CA ILE A 62 -1.04 -8.94 2.06
C ILE A 62 0.20 -9.33 1.28
N ALA A 63 1.37 -8.76 1.54
CA ALA A 63 2.62 -9.12 0.85
C ALA A 63 2.94 -10.61 1.01
N GLN A 64 2.80 -11.15 2.21
CA GLN A 64 3.00 -12.59 2.47
C GLN A 64 1.98 -13.45 1.73
N LYS A 65 0.71 -13.05 1.71
CA LYS A 65 -0.38 -13.83 1.09
C LYS A 65 -0.29 -13.88 -0.43
N THR A 66 0.17 -12.79 -1.04
CA THR A 66 0.29 -12.62 -2.50
C THR A 66 1.58 -13.20 -3.07
N LYS A 67 2.61 -13.38 -2.25
CA LYS A 67 3.94 -13.83 -2.67
C LYS A 67 3.89 -15.06 -3.60
N GLY A 68 4.43 -14.90 -4.81
CA GLY A 68 4.46 -15.95 -5.83
C GLY A 68 3.11 -16.28 -6.48
N LYS A 69 2.04 -15.53 -6.19
CA LYS A 69 0.69 -15.77 -6.71
C LYS A 69 0.15 -14.61 -7.53
N CYS A 70 0.24 -13.39 -7.01
CA CYS A 70 -0.14 -12.15 -7.70
C CYS A 70 0.69 -11.00 -7.14
N LEU A 71 0.57 -9.80 -7.72
CA LEU A 71 1.33 -8.63 -7.27
C LEU A 71 0.75 -8.04 -5.97
N CYS A 72 1.65 -7.56 -5.10
CA CYS A 72 1.32 -6.75 -3.95
C CYS A 72 1.62 -5.29 -4.23
N ILE A 73 0.64 -4.42 -4.07
CA ILE A 73 0.81 -2.97 -4.09
C ILE A 73 0.50 -2.46 -2.69
N ALA A 74 1.37 -1.66 -2.12
CA ALA A 74 1.13 -1.02 -0.83
C ALA A 74 0.81 0.47 -1.01
N GLY A 75 -0.27 0.95 -0.40
CA GLY A 75 -0.53 2.37 -0.28
C GLY A 75 0.40 2.97 0.76
N THR A 76 1.38 3.76 0.36
CA THR A 76 2.38 4.34 1.26
C THR A 76 2.37 5.86 1.27
N GLY A 77 1.35 6.45 0.60
CA GLY A 77 1.18 7.91 0.58
C GLY A 77 0.72 8.47 1.92
N SER A 78 1.27 9.62 2.28
CA SER A 78 0.90 10.45 3.42
C SER A 78 1.04 11.92 3.03
N ASN A 79 0.46 12.82 3.82
CA ASN A 79 0.73 14.26 3.69
C ASN A 79 2.08 14.68 4.32
N ASN A 80 2.86 13.73 4.80
CA ASN A 80 4.19 13.89 5.38
C ASN A 80 5.19 13.01 4.59
N THR A 81 6.13 13.63 3.88
CA THR A 81 7.13 12.92 3.08
C THR A 81 7.96 11.93 3.91
N ALA A 82 8.29 12.26 5.15
CA ALA A 82 9.08 11.37 6.02
C ALA A 82 8.30 10.09 6.38
N GLU A 83 7.00 10.20 6.62
CA GLU A 83 6.11 9.05 6.85
C GLU A 83 6.00 8.18 5.60
N SER A 84 5.79 8.81 4.43
CA SER A 84 5.73 8.08 3.16
C SER A 84 7.04 7.34 2.84
N LEU A 85 8.19 7.94 3.14
CA LEU A 85 9.49 7.27 3.02
C LEU A 85 9.61 6.08 3.97
N ALA A 86 9.18 6.23 5.22
CA ALA A 86 9.21 5.15 6.20
C ALA A 86 8.26 4.00 5.82
N ALA A 87 7.03 4.32 5.41
CA ALA A 87 6.05 3.33 4.95
C ALA A 87 6.52 2.61 3.67
N THR A 88 7.13 3.34 2.72
CA THR A 88 7.68 2.76 1.49
C THR A 88 8.83 1.81 1.79
N ARG A 89 9.71 2.18 2.72
CA ARG A 89 10.79 1.29 3.20
C ARG A 89 10.20 0.00 3.76
N HIS A 90 9.23 0.11 4.66
CA HIS A 90 8.58 -1.05 5.26
C HIS A 90 7.90 -1.95 4.21
N ALA A 91 7.20 -1.36 3.25
CA ALA A 91 6.57 -2.10 2.15
C ALA A 91 7.59 -2.86 1.30
N ALA A 92 8.73 -2.23 0.97
CA ALA A 92 9.83 -2.88 0.25
C ALA A 92 10.41 -4.07 1.04
N GLU A 93 10.68 -3.88 2.33
CA GLU A 93 11.18 -4.93 3.25
C GLU A 93 10.17 -6.08 3.40
N ALA A 94 8.87 -5.78 3.40
CA ALA A 94 7.81 -6.78 3.44
C ALA A 94 7.65 -7.56 2.12
N GLY A 95 8.25 -7.07 1.02
CA GLY A 95 8.22 -7.71 -0.29
C GLY A 95 7.04 -7.28 -1.17
N ALA A 96 6.58 -6.04 -1.04
CA ALA A 96 5.66 -5.44 -2.00
C ALA A 96 6.35 -5.27 -3.36
N ASP A 97 5.58 -5.45 -4.44
CA ASP A 97 6.07 -5.28 -5.83
C ASP A 97 5.99 -3.83 -6.31
N ALA A 98 5.09 -3.06 -5.71
CA ALA A 98 4.87 -1.65 -6.04
C ALA A 98 4.32 -0.88 -4.85
N VAL A 99 4.41 0.46 -4.90
CA VAL A 99 3.73 1.35 -3.97
C VAL A 99 2.84 2.34 -4.71
N LEU A 100 1.71 2.67 -4.09
CA LEU A 100 0.82 3.72 -4.55
C LEU A 100 0.93 4.93 -3.62
N LEU A 101 1.27 6.08 -4.19
CA LEU A 101 1.37 7.34 -3.47
C LEU A 101 0.11 8.18 -3.70
N VAL A 102 -0.64 8.45 -2.64
CA VAL A 102 -1.57 9.57 -2.65
C VAL A 102 -0.78 10.87 -2.49
N GLU A 103 -1.16 11.90 -3.21
CA GLU A 103 -0.55 13.22 -3.06
C GLU A 103 -0.72 13.76 -1.63
N PRO A 104 0.21 14.60 -1.12
CA PRO A 104 0.06 15.23 0.18
C PRO A 104 -1.26 16.02 0.26
N TYR A 105 -2.22 15.46 0.95
CA TYR A 105 -3.54 16.06 1.15
C TYR A 105 -3.50 17.11 2.28
N TYR A 106 -4.51 17.98 2.36
CA TYR A 106 -4.64 19.06 3.34
C TYR A 106 -3.64 20.21 3.14
N ASN A 107 -2.36 19.95 2.94
CA ASN A 107 -1.28 20.93 2.87
C ASN A 107 -1.34 21.82 1.60
N GLY A 108 -2.01 21.36 0.54
CA GLY A 108 -2.18 22.08 -0.72
C GLY A 108 -0.88 22.40 -1.47
N PRO A 109 0.10 21.49 -1.57
CA PRO A 109 1.33 21.76 -2.29
C PRO A 109 1.07 21.93 -3.80
N SER A 110 1.91 22.71 -4.46
CA SER A 110 1.89 22.84 -5.91
C SER A 110 2.37 21.54 -6.58
N SER A 111 2.00 21.32 -7.86
CA SER A 111 2.45 20.15 -8.62
C SER A 111 3.98 20.03 -8.68
N LEU A 112 4.69 21.18 -8.67
CA LEU A 112 6.15 21.18 -8.68
C LEU A 112 6.74 20.70 -7.35
N GLU A 113 6.15 21.12 -6.22
CA GLU A 113 6.53 20.67 -4.88
C GLU A 113 6.23 19.20 -4.69
N ILE A 114 5.03 18.71 -5.10
CA ILE A 114 4.69 17.29 -5.09
C ILE A 114 5.76 16.49 -5.81
N ARG A 115 6.12 16.91 -7.03
CA ARG A 115 7.10 16.22 -7.84
C ARG A 115 8.49 16.22 -7.21
N LYS A 116 8.97 17.37 -6.72
CA LYS A 116 10.35 17.53 -6.25
C LYS A 116 10.58 17.07 -4.82
N GLU A 117 9.63 17.41 -3.93
CA GLU A 117 9.81 17.25 -2.48
C GLU A 117 9.11 16.01 -1.92
N TYR A 118 8.26 15.37 -2.74
CA TYR A 118 7.51 14.20 -2.32
C TYR A 118 7.81 12.97 -3.20
N VAL A 119 7.43 12.99 -4.47
CA VAL A 119 7.56 11.80 -5.34
C VAL A 119 9.01 11.49 -5.66
N ALA A 120 9.81 12.48 -6.04
CA ALA A 120 11.19 12.26 -6.48
C ALA A 120 12.10 11.66 -5.38
N PRO A 121 12.06 12.11 -4.11
CA PRO A 121 12.83 11.50 -3.03
C PRO A 121 12.46 10.02 -2.79
N ILE A 122 11.16 9.70 -2.84
CA ILE A 122 10.68 8.32 -2.64
C ILE A 122 11.13 7.42 -3.79
N ALA A 123 10.92 7.84 -5.02
CA ALA A 123 11.33 7.07 -6.21
C ALA A 123 12.86 6.90 -6.31
N ALA A 124 13.63 7.90 -5.88
CA ALA A 124 15.09 7.82 -5.87
C ALA A 124 15.63 6.84 -4.81
N ALA A 125 14.94 6.73 -3.67
CA ALA A 125 15.34 5.86 -2.57
C ALA A 125 15.08 4.37 -2.86
N TYR A 126 14.06 4.04 -3.69
CA TYR A 126 13.59 2.67 -3.93
C TYR A 126 13.49 2.36 -5.42
N LYS A 127 14.64 2.29 -6.11
CA LYS A 127 14.74 2.15 -7.58
C LYS A 127 14.19 0.84 -8.14
N ASP A 128 14.14 -0.20 -7.33
CA ASP A 128 13.66 -1.53 -7.71
C ASP A 128 12.16 -1.71 -7.43
N LEU A 129 11.50 -0.68 -6.92
CA LEU A 129 10.08 -0.68 -6.57
C LEU A 129 9.32 0.20 -7.57
N ASP A 130 8.27 -0.34 -8.19
CA ASP A 130 7.38 0.46 -9.02
C ASP A 130 6.64 1.49 -8.14
N VAL A 131 6.76 2.78 -8.48
CA VAL A 131 6.05 3.88 -7.82
C VAL A 131 4.92 4.37 -8.72
N ILE A 132 3.69 4.36 -8.19
CA ILE A 132 2.44 4.67 -8.89
C ILE A 132 1.81 5.92 -8.27
#